data_58db9dd3952b09b8ffff0590887116fc
#
_entry.id   58db9dd3952b09b8ffff0590887116fc
#
_cell.length_a   1.000
_cell.length_b   1.000
_cell.length_c   1.000
_cell.angle_alpha   90.00
_cell.angle_beta   90.00
_cell.angle_gamma   90.00
#
_symmetry.space_group_name_H-M   'P 1'
#
loop_
_entity.id
_entity.type
_entity.pdbx_description
1 polymer ?
#
loop_
_entity_poly.entity_id
_entity_poly.type
_entity_poly.pdbx_seq_one_letter_code
_entity_poly.pdbx_strand_id
1 'polypeptide(L)'
;GQREEFQSGGAIFWDYAYFASHVQAMLDHGKRYADDMTERFKLGAHSKVVEIAANDGYLLRWFLPKGVPVLGVEPAANVAEEGRKLGIPMEVMFFGRESARKLRDMGHAADLMAANNVVAHVPDLNDFVAGFSILLKPQGVATFEFHHVLNLLQKNQFDNIYHEHFCYHSFLTFSRILAHH
;
A
#
# COMPACT_ATOMS: atom_id res chain seq x y z
N GLY A 1 5.47 -3.05 -30.21
CA GLY A 1 5.70 -2.68 -28.84
C GLY A 1 6.50 -1.40 -28.79
N GLN A 2 5.90 -0.31 -28.43
CA GLN A 2 6.62 0.93 -28.11
C GLN A 2 7.38 0.66 -26.81
N ARG A 3 8.68 0.89 -26.83
CA ARG A 3 9.44 1.09 -25.62
C ARG A 3 9.15 2.52 -25.18
N GLU A 4 8.30 2.67 -24.18
CA GLU A 4 8.28 3.89 -23.42
C GLU A 4 9.58 3.94 -22.61
N GLU A 5 10.31 5.03 -22.68
CA GLU A 5 11.42 5.31 -21.78
C GLU A 5 10.77 5.66 -20.44
N PHE A 6 10.63 4.67 -19.56
CA PHE A 6 10.19 4.89 -18.19
C PHE A 6 11.28 5.66 -17.46
N GLN A 7 10.93 6.82 -16.94
CA GLN A 7 11.69 7.37 -15.83
C GLN A 7 11.67 6.32 -14.73
N SER A 8 12.83 5.95 -14.20
CA SER A 8 12.90 5.00 -13.09
C SER A 8 12.00 5.50 -11.97
N GLY A 9 11.21 4.63 -11.34
CA GLY A 9 10.34 5.01 -10.22
C GLY A 9 11.08 5.82 -9.14
N GLY A 10 12.40 5.62 -8.98
CA GLY A 10 13.26 6.45 -8.17
C GLY A 10 13.21 7.95 -8.53
N ALA A 11 13.17 8.34 -9.79
CA ALA A 11 13.18 9.75 -10.18
C ALA A 11 11.87 10.49 -9.84
N ILE A 12 10.74 9.77 -9.80
CA ILE A 12 9.41 10.36 -9.53
C ILE A 12 9.17 10.52 -8.02
N PHE A 13 9.72 9.64 -7.18
CA PHE A 13 9.42 9.59 -5.76
C PHE A 13 10.50 10.17 -4.83
N TRP A 14 11.56 10.83 -5.37
CA TRP A 14 12.60 11.45 -4.52
C TRP A 14 12.11 12.65 -3.70
N ASP A 15 11.15 13.41 -4.21
CA ASP A 15 10.54 14.56 -3.54
C ASP A 15 9.04 14.55 -3.84
N TYR A 16 8.34 13.59 -3.25
CA TYR A 16 6.92 13.40 -3.49
C TYR A 16 6.11 14.42 -2.70
N ALA A 17 5.35 15.23 -3.41
CA ALA A 17 4.65 16.39 -2.83
C ALA A 17 3.26 16.05 -2.25
N TYR A 18 2.78 14.80 -2.41
CA TYR A 18 1.45 14.41 -1.96
C TYR A 18 1.50 13.82 -0.55
N PHE A 19 0.82 14.46 0.39
CA PHE A 19 0.63 14.01 1.76
C PHE A 19 -0.84 13.64 1.96
N ALA A 20 -1.13 12.36 2.13
CA ALA A 20 -2.51 11.87 2.23
C ALA A 20 -3.24 12.44 3.45
N SER A 21 -2.53 12.72 4.55
CA SER A 21 -3.12 13.30 5.76
C SER A 21 -3.60 14.75 5.61
N HIS A 22 -3.21 15.44 4.54
CA HIS A 22 -3.72 16.79 4.26
C HIS A 22 -5.18 16.78 3.74
N VAL A 23 -5.71 15.62 3.40
CA VAL A 23 -7.08 15.44 2.92
C VAL A 23 -7.94 14.80 4.03
N GLN A 24 -8.88 15.57 4.60
CA GLN A 24 -9.71 15.09 5.71
C GLN A 24 -10.47 13.79 5.36
N ALA A 25 -10.97 13.67 4.14
CA ALA A 25 -11.64 12.45 3.69
C ALA A 25 -10.75 11.20 3.75
N MET A 26 -9.43 11.35 3.49
CA MET A 26 -8.46 10.26 3.62
C MET A 26 -8.24 9.87 5.08
N LEU A 27 -8.17 10.83 5.97
CA LEU A 27 -8.07 10.56 7.42
C LEU A 27 -9.32 9.85 7.95
N ASP A 28 -10.51 10.30 7.55
CA ASP A 28 -11.77 9.68 7.94
C ASP A 28 -11.90 8.25 7.37
N HIS A 29 -11.44 8.04 6.13
CA HIS A 29 -11.36 6.73 5.51
C HIS A 29 -10.39 5.82 6.26
N GLY A 30 -9.17 6.27 6.52
CA GLY A 30 -8.16 5.52 7.27
C GLY A 30 -8.64 5.13 8.67
N LYS A 31 -9.36 6.04 9.36
CA LYS A 31 -9.95 5.73 10.66
C LYS A 31 -11.00 4.63 10.58
N ARG A 32 -11.97 4.74 9.67
CA ARG A 32 -12.99 3.69 9.47
C ARG A 32 -12.35 2.35 9.12
N TYR A 33 -11.39 2.36 8.20
CA TYR A 33 -10.65 1.15 7.81
C TYR A 33 -9.98 0.50 9.03
N ALA A 34 -9.24 1.28 9.83
CA ALA A 34 -8.55 0.75 11.00
C ALA A 34 -9.52 0.20 12.06
N ASP A 35 -10.67 0.85 12.26
CA ASP A 35 -11.72 0.38 13.17
C ASP A 35 -12.28 -0.95 12.68
N ASP A 36 -12.73 -1.03 11.42
CA ASP A 36 -13.31 -2.23 10.80
C ASP A 36 -12.33 -3.41 10.78
N MET A 37 -11.08 -3.17 10.39
CA MET A 37 -10.08 -4.24 10.30
C MET A 37 -9.68 -4.76 11.69
N THR A 38 -9.58 -3.87 12.68
CA THR A 38 -9.28 -4.25 14.06
C THR A 38 -10.37 -5.16 14.62
N GLU A 39 -11.63 -4.81 14.42
CA GLU A 39 -12.77 -5.61 14.88
C GLU A 39 -12.87 -6.94 14.13
N ARG A 40 -12.82 -6.89 12.80
CA ARG A 40 -13.01 -8.04 11.90
C ARG A 40 -11.94 -9.12 12.10
N PHE A 41 -10.69 -8.72 12.23
CA PHE A 41 -9.55 -9.65 12.37
C PHE A 41 -9.05 -9.75 13.81
N LYS A 42 -9.71 -9.11 14.77
CA LYS A 42 -9.36 -9.11 16.20
C LYS A 42 -7.90 -8.74 16.43
N LEU A 43 -7.46 -7.67 15.72
CA LEU A 43 -6.09 -7.20 15.80
C LEU A 43 -5.80 -6.60 17.17
N GLY A 44 -4.61 -6.87 17.71
CA GLY A 44 -4.17 -6.40 19.02
C GLY A 44 -2.64 -6.40 19.14
N ALA A 45 -2.13 -6.40 20.37
CA ALA A 45 -0.69 -6.27 20.67
C ALA A 45 0.19 -7.39 20.07
N HIS A 46 -0.39 -8.54 19.74
CA HIS A 46 0.34 -9.67 19.11
C HIS A 46 0.19 -9.72 17.59
N SER A 47 -0.53 -8.78 17.03
CA SER A 47 -0.72 -8.63 15.59
C SER A 47 0.36 -7.74 14.99
N LYS A 48 0.47 -7.76 13.66
CA LYS A 48 1.30 -6.84 12.89
C LYS A 48 0.53 -6.36 11.67
N VAL A 49 0.40 -5.06 11.53
CA VAL A 49 -0.18 -4.42 10.34
C VAL A 49 0.94 -3.79 9.53
N VAL A 50 1.01 -4.11 8.24
CA VAL A 50 1.97 -3.52 7.31
C VAL A 50 1.21 -2.82 6.19
N GLU A 51 1.50 -1.54 5.96
CA GLU A 51 0.96 -0.79 4.83
C GLU A 51 2.04 -0.57 3.78
N ILE A 52 1.71 -0.89 2.52
CA ILE A 52 2.57 -0.67 1.36
C ILE A 52 2.15 0.63 0.67
N ALA A 53 3.12 1.47 0.35
CA ALA A 53 2.93 2.88 -0.02
C ALA A 53 2.18 3.64 1.08
N ALA A 54 2.73 3.56 2.29
CA ALA A 54 2.09 4.04 3.52
C ALA A 54 1.97 5.57 3.57
N ASN A 55 2.57 6.27 2.61
CA ASN A 55 2.60 7.71 2.55
C ASN A 55 3.06 8.31 3.89
N ASP A 56 2.43 9.32 4.40
CA ASP A 56 2.73 9.99 5.67
C ASP A 56 2.09 9.31 6.91
N GLY A 57 1.65 8.05 6.76
CA GLY A 57 1.03 7.27 7.83
C GLY A 57 -0.44 7.62 8.11
N TYR A 58 -1.14 8.23 7.14
CA TYR A 58 -2.53 8.64 7.26
C TYR A 58 -3.48 7.52 7.73
N LEU A 59 -3.18 6.26 7.38
CA LEU A 59 -3.95 5.08 7.76
C LEU A 59 -3.37 4.42 9.01
N LEU A 60 -2.06 4.18 9.07
CA LEU A 60 -1.42 3.43 10.16
C LEU A 60 -1.54 4.13 11.51
N ARG A 61 -1.62 5.46 11.54
CA ARG A 61 -1.78 6.25 12.76
C ARG A 61 -2.99 5.82 13.62
N TRP A 62 -4.02 5.26 12.99
CA TRP A 62 -5.25 4.86 13.66
C TRP A 62 -5.17 3.49 14.36
N PHE A 63 -4.13 2.72 14.08
CA PHE A 63 -3.81 1.48 14.79
C PHE A 63 -3.00 1.71 16.06
N LEU A 64 -2.23 2.81 16.14
CA LEU A 64 -1.38 3.12 17.30
C LEU A 64 -2.18 3.21 18.62
N PRO A 65 -3.27 3.98 18.72
CA PRO A 65 -4.04 4.07 19.95
C PRO A 65 -4.74 2.76 20.34
N LYS A 66 -4.82 1.80 19.40
CA LYS A 66 -5.38 0.46 19.65
C LYS A 66 -4.31 -0.52 20.14
N GLY A 67 -3.06 -0.08 20.29
CA GLY A 67 -1.94 -0.92 20.70
C GLY A 67 -1.55 -1.99 19.67
N VAL A 68 -1.92 -1.81 18.40
CA VAL A 68 -1.58 -2.73 17.31
C VAL A 68 -0.22 -2.32 16.71
N PRO A 69 0.79 -3.21 16.72
CA PRO A 69 2.06 -2.97 16.06
C PRO A 69 1.92 -2.73 14.56
N VAL A 70 2.55 -1.68 14.05
CA VAL A 70 2.48 -1.26 12.64
C VAL A 70 3.85 -1.16 11.99
N LEU A 71 3.88 -1.18 10.66
CA LEU A 71 5.02 -0.84 9.84
C LEU A 71 4.52 -0.21 8.53
N GLY A 72 5.06 0.95 8.16
CA GLY A 72 4.87 1.54 6.84
C GLY A 72 6.05 1.22 5.93
N VAL A 73 5.76 0.92 4.67
CA VAL A 73 6.76 0.81 3.60
C VAL A 73 6.46 1.90 2.59
N GLU A 74 7.38 2.86 2.42
CA GLU A 74 7.17 4.05 1.59
C GLU A 74 8.47 4.42 0.87
N PRO A 75 8.51 4.46 -0.47
CA PRO A 75 9.74 4.78 -1.19
C PRO A 75 10.16 6.25 -1.07
N ALA A 76 9.23 7.18 -0.84
CA ALA A 76 9.52 8.60 -0.70
C ALA A 76 10.01 8.94 0.71
N ALA A 77 11.31 9.21 0.87
CA ALA A 77 11.93 9.43 2.17
C ALA A 77 11.35 10.64 2.92
N ASN A 78 11.04 11.73 2.20
CA ASN A 78 10.45 12.94 2.78
C ASN A 78 9.05 12.66 3.36
N VAL A 79 8.26 11.85 2.70
CA VAL A 79 6.90 11.47 3.13
C VAL A 79 6.97 10.48 4.30
N ALA A 80 7.86 9.47 4.21
CA ALA A 80 8.09 8.51 5.28
C ALA A 80 8.53 9.19 6.59
N GLU A 81 9.29 10.30 6.50
CA GLU A 81 9.70 11.05 7.68
C GLU A 81 8.52 11.67 8.44
N GLU A 82 7.48 12.12 7.74
CA GLU A 82 6.25 12.59 8.40
C GLU A 82 5.55 11.47 9.16
N GLY A 83 5.51 10.25 8.60
CA GLY A 83 5.01 9.07 9.31
C GLY A 83 5.82 8.75 10.57
N ARG A 84 7.16 8.88 10.52
CA ARG A 84 8.03 8.67 11.68
C ARG A 84 7.75 9.67 12.80
N LYS A 85 7.46 10.93 12.48
CA LYS A 85 7.09 11.96 13.46
C LYS A 85 5.82 11.61 14.24
N LEU A 86 4.95 10.78 13.66
CA LEU A 86 3.77 10.25 14.31
C LEU A 86 4.04 9.01 15.19
N GLY A 87 5.30 8.55 15.24
CA GLY A 87 5.68 7.33 15.96
C GLY A 87 5.45 6.03 15.16
N ILE A 88 5.24 6.12 13.85
CA ILE A 88 5.09 4.97 12.96
C ILE A 88 6.48 4.52 12.49
N PRO A 89 6.89 3.26 12.72
CA PRO A 89 8.07 2.69 12.08
C PRO A 89 7.89 2.71 10.54
N MET A 90 8.86 3.29 9.82
CA MET A 90 8.82 3.43 8.36
C MET A 90 10.10 2.89 7.73
N GLU A 91 9.95 1.99 6.76
CA GLU A 91 11.02 1.51 5.90
C GLU A 91 10.96 2.21 4.55
N VAL A 92 12.08 2.83 4.15
CA VAL A 92 12.17 3.59 2.89
C VAL A 92 12.68 2.64 1.81
N MET A 93 11.76 2.07 1.05
CA MET A 93 12.07 1.14 -0.04
C MET A 93 10.85 0.93 -0.97
N PHE A 94 11.13 0.50 -2.20
CA PHE A 94 10.09 -0.06 -3.06
C PHE A 94 9.74 -1.47 -2.61
N PHE A 95 8.46 -1.85 -2.76
CA PHE A 95 7.98 -3.15 -2.36
C PHE A 95 7.96 -4.13 -3.54
N GLY A 96 8.44 -5.34 -3.29
CA GLY A 96 8.48 -6.48 -4.19
C GLY A 96 9.00 -7.70 -3.44
N ARG A 97 9.35 -8.77 -4.16
CA ARG A 97 9.81 -10.03 -3.55
C ARG A 97 11.06 -9.89 -2.67
N GLU A 98 12.04 -9.13 -3.14
CA GLU A 98 13.30 -8.97 -2.42
C GLU A 98 13.10 -8.20 -1.12
N SER A 99 12.45 -7.05 -1.17
CA SER A 99 12.15 -6.25 0.02
C SER A 99 11.23 -6.98 0.99
N ALA A 100 10.25 -7.75 0.49
CA ALA A 100 9.41 -8.59 1.33
C ALA A 100 10.19 -9.66 2.09
N ARG A 101 11.18 -10.33 1.46
CA ARG A 101 12.07 -11.27 2.15
C ARG A 101 12.88 -10.57 3.23
N LYS A 102 13.49 -9.44 2.91
CA LYS A 102 14.23 -8.63 3.88
C LYS A 102 13.36 -8.25 5.08
N LEU A 103 12.15 -7.74 4.86
CA LEU A 103 11.21 -7.39 5.93
C LEU A 103 10.80 -8.62 6.76
N ARG A 104 10.61 -9.77 6.13
CA ARG A 104 10.30 -11.02 6.83
C ARG A 104 11.45 -11.48 7.71
N ASP A 105 12.70 -11.40 7.21
CA ASP A 105 13.91 -11.75 7.96
C ASP A 105 14.13 -10.81 9.16
N MET A 106 13.68 -9.56 9.05
CA MET A 106 13.64 -8.59 10.14
C MET A 106 12.50 -8.83 11.15
N GLY A 107 11.67 -9.86 10.94
CA GLY A 107 10.58 -10.23 11.86
C GLY A 107 9.26 -9.46 11.61
N HIS A 108 9.08 -8.87 10.43
CA HIS A 108 7.88 -8.09 10.09
C HIS A 108 6.77 -8.88 9.42
N ALA A 109 6.71 -10.22 9.60
CA ALA A 109 5.59 -11.01 9.08
C ALA A 109 4.24 -10.45 9.57
N ALA A 110 3.31 -10.21 8.64
CA ALA A 110 2.09 -9.45 8.86
C ALA A 110 0.84 -10.31 9.04
N ASP A 111 -0.03 -9.89 9.94
CA ASP A 111 -1.40 -10.42 10.07
C ASP A 111 -2.35 -9.71 9.10
N LEU A 112 -2.12 -8.42 8.86
CA LEU A 112 -2.83 -7.62 7.88
C LEU A 112 -1.83 -6.82 7.05
N MET A 113 -1.98 -6.88 5.72
CA MET A 113 -1.30 -5.97 4.80
C MET A 113 -2.32 -5.12 4.07
N ALA A 114 -2.08 -3.82 3.99
CA ALA A 114 -2.88 -2.87 3.23
C ALA A 114 -2.08 -2.29 2.07
N ALA A 115 -2.71 -2.12 0.92
CA ALA A 115 -2.14 -1.45 -0.26
C ALA A 115 -3.23 -0.60 -0.92
N ASN A 116 -3.30 0.65 -0.51
CA ASN A 116 -4.33 1.59 -0.97
C ASN A 116 -3.75 2.54 -2.02
N ASN A 117 -4.43 2.61 -3.17
CA ASN A 117 -4.11 3.52 -4.27
C ASN A 117 -2.66 3.42 -4.80
N VAL A 118 -2.04 2.24 -4.73
CA VAL A 118 -0.67 1.99 -5.19
C VAL A 118 -0.60 1.07 -6.41
N VAL A 119 -1.56 0.16 -6.58
CA VAL A 119 -1.52 -0.90 -7.61
C VAL A 119 -1.36 -0.34 -9.02
N ALA A 120 -1.98 0.80 -9.32
CA ALA A 120 -1.88 1.45 -10.63
C ALA A 120 -0.47 2.01 -10.93
N HIS A 121 0.31 2.30 -9.89
CA HIS A 121 1.66 2.89 -9.98
C HIS A 121 2.78 1.84 -10.08
N VAL A 122 2.44 0.55 -10.08
CA VAL A 122 3.43 -0.54 -10.03
C VAL A 122 3.75 -1.04 -11.43
N PRO A 123 5.00 -0.89 -11.92
CA PRO A 123 5.39 -1.36 -13.25
C PRO A 123 5.51 -2.89 -13.33
N ASP A 124 6.05 -3.56 -12.30
CA ASP A 124 6.09 -5.02 -12.19
C ASP A 124 5.10 -5.52 -11.13
N LEU A 125 3.85 -5.69 -11.57
CA LEU A 125 2.77 -6.10 -10.71
C LEU A 125 2.93 -7.54 -10.18
N ASN A 126 3.57 -8.43 -10.95
CA ASN A 126 3.81 -9.80 -10.50
C ASN A 126 4.83 -9.87 -9.37
N ASP A 127 5.91 -9.10 -9.45
CA ASP A 127 6.88 -8.98 -8.36
C ASP A 127 6.25 -8.38 -7.11
N PHE A 128 5.47 -7.32 -7.28
CA PHE A 128 4.74 -6.63 -6.22
C PHE A 128 3.77 -7.57 -5.48
N VAL A 129 2.89 -8.26 -6.20
CA VAL A 129 1.88 -9.15 -5.60
C VAL A 129 2.54 -10.36 -4.93
N ALA A 130 3.57 -10.94 -5.54
CA ALA A 130 4.32 -12.03 -4.93
C ALA A 130 4.98 -11.63 -3.58
N GLY A 131 5.32 -10.35 -3.41
CA GLY A 131 5.81 -9.82 -2.13
C GLY A 131 4.82 -10.01 -0.98
N PHE A 132 3.51 -9.94 -1.25
CA PHE A 132 2.48 -10.14 -0.22
C PHE A 132 2.46 -11.58 0.31
N SER A 133 2.53 -12.57 -0.57
CA SER A 133 2.57 -13.98 -0.16
C SER A 133 3.83 -14.31 0.66
N ILE A 134 4.93 -13.57 0.43
CA ILE A 134 6.16 -13.73 1.21
C ILE A 134 6.03 -13.11 2.60
N LEU A 135 5.45 -11.92 2.72
CA LEU A 135 5.44 -11.16 3.98
C LEU A 135 4.26 -11.49 4.88
N LEU A 136 3.13 -11.97 4.33
CA LEU A 136 1.98 -12.40 5.13
C LEU A 136 2.31 -13.62 5.99
N LYS A 137 1.74 -13.65 7.20
CA LYS A 137 1.64 -14.89 8.00
C LYS A 137 0.69 -15.89 7.32
N PRO A 138 0.72 -17.19 7.67
CA PRO A 138 -0.15 -18.21 7.07
C PRO A 138 -1.65 -17.90 7.13
N GLN A 139 -2.11 -17.16 8.14
CA GLN A 139 -3.50 -16.72 8.30
C GLN A 139 -3.67 -15.22 8.04
N GLY A 140 -2.63 -14.57 7.54
CA GLY A 140 -2.63 -13.14 7.24
C GLY A 140 -3.54 -12.79 6.06
N VAL A 141 -4.02 -11.58 6.06
CA VAL A 141 -4.93 -11.06 5.04
C VAL A 141 -4.31 -9.85 4.34
N ALA A 142 -4.45 -9.78 3.03
CA ALA A 142 -4.13 -8.57 2.26
C ALA A 142 -5.41 -7.87 1.80
N THR A 143 -5.42 -6.55 1.88
CA THR A 143 -6.47 -5.69 1.31
C THR A 143 -5.86 -4.75 0.28
N PHE A 144 -6.60 -4.55 -0.81
CA PHE A 144 -6.19 -3.68 -1.91
C PHE A 144 -7.31 -2.70 -2.24
N GLU A 145 -6.95 -1.42 -2.32
CA GLU A 145 -7.84 -0.38 -2.82
C GLU A 145 -7.25 0.24 -4.08
N PHE A 146 -8.03 0.30 -5.16
CA PHE A 146 -7.63 0.89 -6.43
C PHE A 146 -8.84 1.31 -7.26
N HIS A 147 -8.62 2.20 -8.21
CA HIS A 147 -9.65 2.63 -9.15
C HIS A 147 -10.08 1.49 -10.07
N HIS A 148 -11.35 1.09 -9.97
CA HIS A 148 -11.88 -0.01 -10.77
C HIS A 148 -12.17 0.47 -12.20
N VAL A 149 -11.57 -0.18 -13.21
CA VAL A 149 -11.66 0.22 -14.62
C VAL A 149 -13.09 0.39 -15.13
N LEU A 150 -14.04 -0.45 -14.69
CA LEU A 150 -15.44 -0.33 -15.06
C LEU A 150 -16.06 1.00 -14.59
N ASN A 151 -15.74 1.42 -13.36
CA ASN A 151 -16.20 2.71 -12.83
C ASN A 151 -15.61 3.88 -13.61
N LEU A 152 -14.33 3.80 -14.00
CA LEU A 152 -13.68 4.81 -14.83
C LEU A 152 -14.41 4.99 -16.16
N LEU A 153 -14.75 3.87 -16.83
CA LEU A 153 -15.47 3.88 -18.10
C LEU A 153 -16.91 4.36 -17.96
N GLN A 154 -17.67 3.82 -16.99
CA GLN A 154 -19.08 4.15 -16.81
C GLN A 154 -19.33 5.58 -16.34
N LYS A 155 -18.40 6.14 -15.58
CA LYS A 155 -18.51 7.47 -14.98
C LYS A 155 -17.70 8.54 -15.73
N ASN A 156 -17.07 8.16 -16.86
CA ASN A 156 -16.20 9.04 -17.65
C ASN A 156 -15.12 9.74 -16.82
N GLN A 157 -14.49 9.01 -15.92
CA GLN A 157 -13.46 9.54 -15.01
C GLN A 157 -12.09 9.61 -15.70
N PHE A 158 -11.98 10.43 -16.75
CA PHE A 158 -10.75 10.57 -17.55
C PHE A 158 -9.62 11.26 -16.80
N ASP A 159 -9.92 12.01 -15.75
CA ASP A 159 -8.98 12.62 -14.83
C ASP A 159 -8.06 11.61 -14.11
N ASN A 160 -8.49 10.36 -14.02
CA ASN A 160 -7.68 9.27 -13.48
C ASN A 160 -6.69 8.68 -14.50
N ILE A 161 -6.73 9.12 -15.78
CA ILE A 161 -5.84 8.61 -16.82
C ILE A 161 -4.67 9.57 -16.98
N TYR A 162 -3.56 9.28 -16.32
CA TYR A 162 -2.34 10.07 -16.39
C TYR A 162 -1.09 9.17 -16.29
N HIS A 163 0.09 9.74 -16.57
CA HIS A 163 1.33 9.03 -16.82
C HIS A 163 1.86 8.19 -15.64
N GLU A 164 1.45 8.49 -14.41
CA GLU A 164 1.85 7.69 -13.24
C GLU A 164 1.02 6.41 -13.07
N HIS A 165 -0.13 6.30 -13.75
CA HIS A 165 -0.95 5.10 -13.74
C HIS A 165 -0.56 4.16 -14.89
N PHE A 166 0.26 3.16 -14.62
CA PHE A 166 0.71 2.18 -15.62
C PHE A 166 -0.38 1.19 -16.02
N CYS A 167 -1.36 0.94 -15.15
CA CYS A 167 -2.39 -0.06 -15.39
C CYS A 167 -3.72 0.26 -14.71
N TYR A 168 -4.79 -0.27 -15.32
CA TYR A 168 -6.17 -0.13 -14.84
C TYR A 168 -6.79 -1.51 -14.76
N HIS A 169 -7.24 -1.90 -13.57
CA HIS A 169 -7.70 -3.25 -13.31
C HIS A 169 -9.20 -3.35 -13.11
N SER A 170 -9.78 -4.45 -13.61
CA SER A 170 -11.06 -4.92 -13.12
C SER A 170 -10.85 -5.85 -11.92
N PHE A 171 -11.88 -6.08 -11.13
CA PHE A 171 -11.85 -7.08 -10.07
C PHE A 171 -11.45 -8.46 -10.61
N LEU A 172 -11.99 -8.87 -11.76
CA LEU A 172 -11.70 -10.17 -12.38
C LEU A 172 -10.21 -10.29 -12.75
N THR A 173 -9.64 -9.26 -13.36
CA THR A 173 -8.22 -9.29 -13.75
C THR A 173 -7.32 -9.34 -12.52
N PHE A 174 -7.59 -8.48 -11.53
CA PHE A 174 -6.77 -8.42 -10.34
C PHE A 174 -6.87 -9.69 -9.48
N SER A 175 -8.07 -10.28 -9.35
CA SER A 175 -8.24 -11.56 -8.65
C SER A 175 -7.48 -12.71 -9.29
N ARG A 176 -7.34 -12.74 -10.63
CA ARG A 176 -6.51 -13.73 -11.32
C ARG A 176 -5.03 -13.55 -11.04
N ILE A 177 -4.56 -12.30 -10.95
CA ILE A 177 -3.17 -12.00 -10.58
C ILE A 177 -2.90 -12.48 -9.16
N LEU A 178 -3.80 -12.16 -8.21
CA LEU A 178 -3.68 -12.64 -6.82
C LEU A 178 -3.68 -14.16 -6.72
N ALA A 179 -4.52 -14.84 -7.49
CA ALA A 179 -4.60 -16.32 -7.49
C ALA A 179 -3.37 -17.01 -8.09
N HIS A 180 -2.53 -16.29 -8.83
CA HIS A 180 -1.29 -16.80 -9.41
C HIS A 180 -0.14 -16.83 -8.39
N HIS A 181 -0.20 -16.01 -7.36
CA HIS A 181 0.84 -15.82 -6.36
C HIS A 181 0.39 -16.25 -4.96
#